data_58ffdabf0a81b39ea13629a1424c41a5
#
_entry.id   58ffdabf0a81b39ea13629a1424c41a5
#
_cell.length_a   1.000
_cell.length_b   1.000
_cell.length_c   1.000
_cell.angle_alpha   90.00
_cell.angle_beta   90.00
_cell.angle_gamma   90.00
#
_symmetry.space_group_name_H-M   'P 1'
#
loop_
_entity.id
_entity.type
_entity.pdbx_description
1 polymer ?
#
loop_
_entity_poly.entity_id
_entity_poly.type
_entity_poly.pdbx_seq_one_letter_code
_entity_poly.pdbx_strand_id
1 'polypeptide(L)'
;MKGLAFSLLLSLVSPCPIRAADQLEVTFDGVVIPVDIKDLVAWGRSGGVSNTELGIWLDLLEPASRRGMLELLRAPLITNRSMARQMLDSWAGRRLLDEVADLVRVDDDTVGVTVLNTLEVLLSKQPHVTSLDLLEALPAKRVRLDLDGLLGVAEHWRGQLKHQQALVNRLDQIPITAVAPSQSISIDATTGRAPLSKALTVAHRPRPLQLQLWQPPAERFRSNARDRSWIVLMPGLGGSPDHFRWLGRLLSAKGWPVVVLEHPGSDSEAVGAWLQGRRRPPGAEVLPDRLKDLEAVLQAQASGSLPVVGNKVVLVGHSLGSLTALLAAGLRPQPGLERRCRKALDDLPLSNLSRLLQCQLSAVPLPSIEPPSQLLAVVGMNSFGSLLWPRTRPVRLSVPVLFTGGTLDLITPPLNEQLELLVATAPAPGSGAVVVQGASHFSPIRVEGQAGEGKGNDLFQLGEELVGVQPLQVQALLGEEIVAFLTGINATSSPAGPSLVHRQVGELHLHRMDPAGAASLLSGS
;
A
#
# COMPACT_ATOMS: atom_id res chain seq x y z
N MET A 1 62.43 -51.17 8.13
CA MET A 1 63.21 -50.21 8.95
C MET A 1 62.65 -48.83 8.80
N LYS A 2 62.39 -48.19 9.94
CA LYS A 2 62.03 -46.78 10.16
C LYS A 2 60.64 -46.34 9.69
N GLY A 3 59.74 -46.46 10.65
CA GLY A 3 58.46 -45.75 10.69
C GLY A 3 58.61 -44.25 10.97
N LEU A 4 57.70 -43.46 10.41
CA LEU A 4 57.42 -42.09 10.84
C LEU A 4 55.97 -42.04 11.25
N ALA A 5 55.78 -41.93 12.56
CA ALA A 5 54.47 -41.60 13.15
C ALA A 5 54.19 -40.16 12.88
N PHE A 6 53.11 -39.89 12.17
CA PHE A 6 52.53 -38.55 11.98
C PHE A 6 51.40 -38.36 13.01
N SER A 7 51.71 -37.68 14.10
CA SER A 7 50.75 -37.32 15.14
C SER A 7 49.83 -36.21 14.58
N LEU A 8 48.60 -36.57 14.30
CA LEU A 8 47.51 -35.61 14.00
C LEU A 8 47.08 -34.95 15.32
N LEU A 9 47.54 -33.74 15.55
CA LEU A 9 46.93 -32.85 16.56
C LEU A 9 45.56 -32.39 16.03
N LEU A 10 44.50 -33.09 16.43
CA LEU A 10 43.15 -32.57 16.35
C LEU A 10 43.04 -31.44 17.39
N SER A 11 43.16 -30.20 16.94
CA SER A 11 42.77 -29.04 17.72
C SER A 11 41.29 -29.11 17.96
N LEU A 12 40.89 -29.50 19.15
CA LEU A 12 39.52 -29.33 19.67
C LEU A 12 39.24 -27.83 19.74
N VAL A 13 38.66 -27.28 18.67
CA VAL A 13 37.96 -26.00 18.74
C VAL A 13 36.70 -26.29 19.54
N SER A 14 36.77 -26.09 20.85
CA SER A 14 35.58 -26.03 21.69
C SER A 14 34.68 -24.95 21.13
N PRO A 15 33.43 -25.25 20.80
CA PRO A 15 32.49 -24.17 20.47
C PRO A 15 32.40 -23.27 21.71
N CYS A 16 32.85 -22.02 21.61
CA CYS A 16 32.55 -21.02 22.62
C CYS A 16 31.04 -21.05 22.85
N PRO A 17 30.58 -21.21 24.10
CA PRO A 17 29.16 -21.11 24.38
C PRO A 17 28.72 -19.71 23.94
N ILE A 18 27.83 -19.66 22.97
CA ILE A 18 27.15 -18.41 22.57
C ILE A 18 26.45 -17.94 23.84
N ARG A 19 26.97 -16.91 24.48
CA ARG A 19 26.33 -16.31 25.65
C ARG A 19 25.12 -15.54 25.14
N ALA A 20 23.96 -15.84 25.71
CA ALA A 20 22.75 -15.02 25.58
C ALA A 20 23.03 -13.60 26.06
N ALA A 21 22.31 -12.62 25.54
CA ALA A 21 22.42 -11.24 25.98
C ALA A 21 22.18 -11.14 27.50
N ASP A 22 23.13 -10.53 28.21
CA ASP A 22 23.06 -10.44 29.68
C ASP A 22 22.32 -9.15 30.13
N GLN A 23 22.49 -8.05 29.40
CA GLN A 23 21.94 -6.73 29.78
C GLN A 23 21.23 -6.03 28.63
N LEU A 24 20.07 -5.43 28.95
CA LEU A 24 19.37 -4.44 28.15
C LEU A 24 19.63 -3.06 28.76
N GLU A 25 20.30 -2.18 28.03
CA GLU A 25 20.51 -0.79 28.40
C GLU A 25 19.42 0.06 27.76
N VAL A 26 18.48 0.57 28.54
CA VAL A 26 17.42 1.48 28.08
C VAL A 26 17.90 2.91 28.29
N THR A 27 18.05 3.66 27.20
CA THR A 27 18.35 5.10 27.29
C THR A 27 17.04 5.87 27.34
N PHE A 28 16.87 6.66 28.39
CA PHE A 28 15.71 7.52 28.59
C PHE A 28 16.14 8.83 29.27
N ASP A 29 15.79 9.98 28.66
CA ASP A 29 16.16 11.34 29.10
C ASP A 29 17.68 11.48 29.36
N GLY A 30 18.48 10.88 28.48
CA GLY A 30 19.95 10.85 28.61
C GLY A 30 20.50 9.95 29.71
N VAL A 31 19.64 9.25 30.45
CA VAL A 31 20.02 8.29 31.49
C VAL A 31 19.99 6.88 30.94
N VAL A 32 21.04 6.10 31.20
CA VAL A 32 21.10 4.68 30.84
C VAL A 32 20.61 3.84 32.02
N ILE A 33 19.52 3.12 31.84
CA ILE A 33 18.92 2.23 32.83
C ILE A 33 19.29 0.79 32.45
N PRO A 34 20.14 0.11 33.23
CA PRO A 34 20.46 -1.30 32.98
C PRO A 34 19.30 -2.18 33.44
N VAL A 35 18.84 -3.06 32.59
CA VAL A 35 17.80 -4.06 32.85
C VAL A 35 18.40 -5.45 32.61
N ASP A 36 18.29 -6.35 33.57
CA ASP A 36 18.66 -7.74 33.35
C ASP A 36 17.66 -8.40 32.40
N ILE A 37 18.17 -8.95 31.27
CA ILE A 37 17.32 -9.58 30.27
C ILE A 37 16.61 -10.81 30.82
N LYS A 38 17.26 -11.57 31.72
CA LYS A 38 16.64 -12.75 32.33
C LYS A 38 15.45 -12.38 33.19
N ASP A 39 15.56 -11.27 33.93
CA ASP A 39 14.46 -10.74 34.73
C ASP A 39 13.30 -10.27 33.86
N LEU A 40 13.60 -9.56 32.76
CA LEU A 40 12.59 -9.11 31.81
C LEU A 40 11.88 -10.30 31.11
N VAL A 41 12.64 -11.31 30.72
CA VAL A 41 12.10 -12.53 30.11
C VAL A 41 11.25 -13.31 31.09
N ALA A 42 11.72 -13.47 32.35
CA ALA A 42 10.96 -14.14 33.40
C ALA A 42 9.65 -13.40 33.69
N TRP A 43 9.68 -12.07 33.82
CA TRP A 43 8.51 -11.23 34.00
C TRP A 43 7.55 -11.35 32.81
N GLY A 44 8.07 -11.25 31.59
CA GLY A 44 7.26 -11.40 30.38
C GLY A 44 6.60 -12.78 30.29
N ARG A 45 7.30 -13.86 30.59
CA ARG A 45 6.75 -15.24 30.53
C ARG A 45 5.76 -15.56 31.63
N SER A 46 5.97 -15.01 32.84
CA SER A 46 5.06 -15.21 33.99
C SER A 46 3.73 -14.45 33.88
N GLY A 47 3.56 -13.59 32.89
CA GLY A 47 2.33 -12.78 32.79
C GLY A 47 2.39 -11.50 33.59
N GLY A 48 3.58 -10.98 33.84
CA GLY A 48 3.79 -9.74 34.57
C GLY A 48 3.92 -9.94 36.08
N VAL A 49 4.20 -11.15 36.52
CA VAL A 49 4.46 -11.45 37.92
C VAL A 49 5.95 -11.73 38.08
N SER A 50 6.64 -10.94 38.87
CA SER A 50 8.07 -11.15 39.18
C SER A 50 8.36 -10.63 40.57
N ASN A 51 9.24 -11.36 41.29
CA ASN A 51 9.75 -10.94 42.61
C ASN A 51 11.13 -10.28 42.47
N THR A 52 11.54 -9.92 41.27
CA THR A 52 12.82 -9.25 41.00
C THR A 52 12.68 -7.72 41.20
N GLU A 53 13.80 -7.03 41.29
CA GLU A 53 13.82 -5.57 41.36
C GLU A 53 13.10 -4.92 40.17
N LEU A 54 13.30 -5.49 38.95
CA LEU A 54 12.58 -5.06 37.75
C LEU A 54 11.05 -5.21 37.88
N GLY A 55 10.58 -6.30 38.48
CA GLY A 55 9.15 -6.53 38.73
C GLY A 55 8.54 -5.43 39.58
N ILE A 56 9.24 -5.00 40.63
CA ILE A 56 8.81 -3.92 41.51
C ILE A 56 8.67 -2.59 40.75
N TRP A 57 9.63 -2.27 39.85
CA TRP A 57 9.56 -1.07 39.02
C TRP A 57 8.42 -1.14 38.00
N LEU A 58 8.21 -2.29 37.39
CA LEU A 58 7.13 -2.48 36.40
C LEU A 58 5.74 -2.48 37.06
N ASP A 59 5.64 -2.82 38.35
CA ASP A 59 4.39 -2.74 39.10
C ASP A 59 3.98 -1.30 39.43
N LEU A 60 4.89 -0.33 39.33
CA LEU A 60 4.58 1.09 39.42
C LEU A 60 3.93 1.65 38.16
N LEU A 61 4.01 0.93 37.02
CA LEU A 61 3.32 1.33 35.79
C LEU A 61 1.81 1.16 35.92
N GLU A 62 1.09 2.05 35.26
CA GLU A 62 -0.37 1.89 35.13
C GLU A 62 -0.74 0.51 34.56
N PRO A 63 -1.83 -0.11 35.03
CA PRO A 63 -2.22 -1.46 34.58
C PRO A 63 -2.40 -1.59 33.06
N ALA A 64 -2.82 -0.52 32.37
CA ALA A 64 -2.96 -0.49 30.92
C ALA A 64 -1.58 -0.53 30.22
N SER A 65 -0.63 0.28 30.68
CA SER A 65 0.74 0.33 30.15
C SER A 65 1.46 -1.00 30.36
N ARG A 66 1.30 -1.61 31.54
CA ARG A 66 1.86 -2.93 31.85
C ARG A 66 1.31 -4.04 30.93
N ARG A 67 -0.01 -4.06 30.69
CA ARG A 67 -0.62 -5.00 29.74
C ARG A 67 -0.10 -4.79 28.33
N GLY A 68 -0.06 -3.54 27.85
CA GLY A 68 0.46 -3.23 26.52
C GLY A 68 1.92 -3.67 26.33
N MET A 69 2.77 -3.49 27.36
CA MET A 69 4.16 -3.97 27.34
C MET A 69 4.22 -5.50 27.26
N LEU A 70 3.40 -6.21 28.05
CA LEU A 70 3.33 -7.67 28.00
C LEU A 70 2.86 -8.19 26.65
N GLU A 71 1.85 -7.56 26.06
CA GLU A 71 1.35 -7.89 24.74
C GLU A 71 2.44 -7.68 23.67
N LEU A 72 3.15 -6.56 23.71
CA LEU A 72 4.25 -6.26 22.80
C LEU A 72 5.39 -7.27 22.92
N LEU A 73 5.81 -7.62 24.13
CA LEU A 73 6.89 -8.58 24.37
C LEU A 73 6.55 -10.00 23.91
N ARG A 74 5.27 -10.36 23.98
CA ARG A 74 4.74 -11.69 23.61
C ARG A 74 4.23 -11.79 22.18
N ALA A 75 4.04 -10.65 21.53
CA ALA A 75 3.60 -10.64 20.13
C ALA A 75 4.60 -11.36 19.23
N PRO A 76 4.14 -12.18 18.27
CA PRO A 76 5.03 -12.79 17.30
C PRO A 76 5.62 -11.70 16.39
N LEU A 77 6.95 -11.59 16.35
CA LEU A 77 7.66 -10.67 15.48
C LEU A 77 7.62 -11.16 14.02
N ILE A 78 7.89 -12.44 13.83
CA ILE A 78 7.93 -13.09 12.51
C ILE A 78 7.49 -14.53 12.66
N THR A 79 6.71 -15.00 11.69
CA THR A 79 6.17 -16.37 11.67
C THR A 79 6.73 -17.24 10.53
N ASN A 80 7.64 -16.69 9.70
CA ASN A 80 8.17 -17.40 8.55
C ASN A 80 9.62 -17.01 8.26
N ARG A 81 10.55 -17.97 8.42
CA ARG A 81 12.00 -17.79 8.19
C ARG A 81 12.34 -17.29 6.79
N SER A 82 11.74 -17.91 5.78
CA SER A 82 12.04 -17.57 4.38
C SER A 82 11.52 -16.17 4.04
N MET A 83 10.37 -15.79 4.60
CA MET A 83 9.81 -14.44 4.46
C MET A 83 10.72 -13.39 5.11
N ALA A 84 11.23 -13.65 6.32
CA ALA A 84 12.17 -12.76 6.99
C ALA A 84 13.37 -12.45 6.09
N ARG A 85 14.04 -13.50 5.58
CA ARG A 85 15.19 -13.34 4.68
C ARG A 85 14.85 -12.53 3.43
N GLN A 86 13.74 -12.86 2.75
CA GLN A 86 13.33 -12.17 1.54
C GLN A 86 13.01 -10.68 1.80
N MET A 87 12.41 -10.39 2.96
CA MET A 87 12.13 -8.99 3.35
C MET A 87 13.43 -8.22 3.56
N LEU A 88 14.39 -8.80 4.26
CA LEU A 88 15.69 -8.21 4.56
C LEU A 88 16.55 -7.97 3.32
N ASP A 89 16.47 -8.87 2.36
CA ASP A 89 17.15 -8.73 1.07
C ASP A 89 16.47 -7.69 0.16
N SER A 90 15.29 -7.19 0.53
CA SER A 90 14.59 -6.16 -0.23
C SER A 90 15.10 -4.76 0.09
N TRP A 91 14.87 -3.80 -0.83
CA TRP A 91 15.18 -2.40 -0.59
C TRP A 91 14.43 -1.83 0.63
N ALA A 92 13.12 -2.10 0.70
CA ALA A 92 12.28 -1.63 1.79
C ALA A 92 12.68 -2.25 3.15
N GLY A 93 13.02 -3.55 3.16
CA GLY A 93 13.47 -4.22 4.36
C GLY A 93 14.81 -3.70 4.87
N ARG A 94 15.79 -3.47 3.99
CA ARG A 94 17.06 -2.84 4.39
C ARG A 94 16.83 -1.46 4.99
N ARG A 95 15.98 -0.64 4.36
CA ARG A 95 15.68 0.69 4.88
C ARG A 95 15.01 0.64 6.27
N LEU A 96 14.07 -0.29 6.46
CA LEU A 96 13.45 -0.52 7.77
C LEU A 96 14.47 -0.95 8.81
N LEU A 97 15.43 -1.79 8.43
CA LEU A 97 16.50 -2.22 9.33
C LEU A 97 17.43 -1.09 9.74
N ASP A 98 17.80 -0.20 8.81
CA ASP A 98 18.61 0.96 9.11
C ASP A 98 17.92 1.81 10.20
N GLU A 99 16.62 2.07 10.07
CA GLU A 99 15.84 2.83 11.06
C GLU A 99 15.73 2.09 12.42
N VAL A 100 15.52 0.76 12.39
CA VAL A 100 15.47 -0.03 13.62
C VAL A 100 16.83 -0.12 14.29
N ALA A 101 17.93 -0.18 13.52
CA ALA A 101 19.28 -0.22 14.06
C ALA A 101 19.69 1.07 14.77
N ASP A 102 19.07 2.21 14.44
CA ASP A 102 19.27 3.45 15.19
C ASP A 102 18.57 3.43 16.56
N LEU A 103 17.47 2.70 16.67
CA LEU A 103 16.68 2.58 17.90
C LEU A 103 17.11 1.41 18.80
N VAL A 104 17.58 0.31 18.17
CA VAL A 104 17.98 -0.92 18.87
C VAL A 104 19.36 -1.34 18.39
N ARG A 105 20.37 -1.24 19.25
CA ARG A 105 21.77 -1.64 18.95
C ARG A 105 22.17 -2.88 19.74
N VAL A 106 22.83 -3.80 19.06
CA VAL A 106 23.31 -5.05 19.65
C VAL A 106 24.84 -5.02 19.67
N ASP A 107 25.46 -4.83 20.82
CA ASP A 107 26.90 -4.58 21.00
C ASP A 107 27.41 -3.50 20.00
N ASP A 108 28.35 -3.87 19.12
CA ASP A 108 28.90 -3.00 18.09
C ASP A 108 28.25 -3.23 16.70
N ASP A 109 27.18 -4.02 16.62
CA ASP A 109 26.47 -4.29 15.36
C ASP A 109 25.56 -3.08 15.00
N THR A 110 26.03 -2.29 14.06
CA THR A 110 25.31 -1.09 13.57
C THR A 110 24.35 -1.39 12.42
N VAL A 111 24.25 -2.65 11.95
CA VAL A 111 23.50 -3.00 10.73
C VAL A 111 22.40 -4.01 11.00
N GLY A 112 22.17 -4.38 12.25
CA GLY A 112 21.10 -5.32 12.63
C GLY A 112 21.30 -6.77 12.16
N VAL A 113 22.48 -7.13 11.63
CA VAL A 113 22.78 -8.48 11.10
C VAL A 113 22.68 -9.55 12.19
N THR A 114 23.09 -9.20 13.41
CA THR A 114 23.02 -10.11 14.55
C THR A 114 21.58 -10.46 14.92
N VAL A 115 20.70 -9.47 14.93
CA VAL A 115 19.26 -9.67 15.16
C VAL A 115 18.67 -10.61 14.12
N LEU A 116 19.02 -10.41 12.85
CA LEU A 116 18.49 -11.18 11.74
C LEU A 116 18.97 -12.65 11.76
N ASN A 117 20.26 -12.85 11.97
CA ASN A 117 20.81 -14.21 12.07
C ASN A 117 20.17 -14.95 13.24
N THR A 118 19.95 -14.26 14.36
CA THR A 118 19.28 -14.85 15.53
C THR A 118 17.84 -15.22 15.21
N LEU A 119 17.09 -14.33 14.55
CA LEU A 119 15.73 -14.63 14.08
C LEU A 119 15.69 -15.83 13.14
N GLU A 120 16.62 -15.92 12.18
CA GLU A 120 16.71 -17.08 11.29
C GLU A 120 16.97 -18.39 12.04
N VAL A 121 17.86 -18.38 13.03
CA VAL A 121 18.15 -19.54 13.86
C VAL A 121 16.94 -19.95 14.69
N LEU A 122 16.27 -18.99 15.32
CA LEU A 122 15.04 -19.25 16.10
C LEU A 122 13.92 -19.82 15.24
N LEU A 123 13.64 -19.21 14.10
CA LEU A 123 12.62 -19.69 13.14
C LEU A 123 12.95 -21.05 12.53
N SER A 124 14.21 -21.50 12.60
CA SER A 124 14.55 -22.87 12.22
C SER A 124 14.12 -23.91 13.26
N LYS A 125 13.87 -23.47 14.50
CA LYS A 125 13.58 -24.35 15.65
C LYS A 125 12.12 -24.26 16.09
N GLN A 126 11.45 -23.12 15.84
CA GLN A 126 10.08 -22.86 16.27
C GLN A 126 9.30 -22.08 15.23
N PRO A 127 7.94 -22.26 15.12
CA PRO A 127 7.14 -21.62 14.09
C PRO A 127 6.93 -20.13 14.31
N HIS A 128 7.07 -19.64 15.55
CA HIS A 128 6.86 -18.25 15.93
C HIS A 128 8.03 -17.78 16.80
N VAL A 129 8.45 -16.54 16.59
CA VAL A 129 9.49 -15.89 17.41
C VAL A 129 8.90 -14.61 17.99
N THR A 130 8.91 -14.51 19.32
CA THR A 130 8.50 -13.32 20.06
C THR A 130 9.69 -12.41 20.34
N SER A 131 9.43 -11.18 20.81
CA SER A 131 10.48 -10.28 21.29
C SER A 131 11.27 -10.89 22.46
N LEU A 132 10.60 -11.65 23.34
CA LEU A 132 11.25 -12.36 24.45
C LEU A 132 12.20 -13.44 23.97
N ASP A 133 11.76 -14.25 22.99
CA ASP A 133 12.61 -15.31 22.42
C ASP A 133 13.85 -14.72 21.74
N LEU A 134 13.67 -13.59 21.06
CA LEU A 134 14.77 -12.89 20.42
C LEU A 134 15.77 -12.36 21.44
N LEU A 135 15.33 -11.63 22.47
CA LEU A 135 16.18 -11.08 23.53
C LEU A 135 16.98 -12.18 24.24
N GLU A 136 16.34 -13.31 24.54
CA GLU A 136 16.98 -14.43 25.20
C GLU A 136 18.03 -15.14 24.32
N ALA A 137 17.85 -15.13 23.00
CA ALA A 137 18.72 -15.84 22.07
C ALA A 137 19.81 -14.97 21.41
N LEU A 138 19.75 -13.64 21.58
CA LEU A 138 20.75 -12.75 20.99
C LEU A 138 22.15 -13.06 21.51
N PRO A 139 23.12 -13.36 20.62
CA PRO A 139 24.50 -13.64 21.00
C PRO A 139 25.27 -12.32 21.25
N ALA A 140 24.87 -11.59 22.28
CA ALA A 140 25.39 -10.27 22.59
C ALA A 140 25.62 -10.12 24.10
N LYS A 141 26.53 -9.25 24.49
CA LYS A 141 26.68 -8.89 25.90
C LYS A 141 25.66 -7.83 26.30
N ARG A 142 25.36 -6.91 25.41
CA ARG A 142 24.47 -5.77 25.66
C ARG A 142 23.57 -5.51 24.46
N VAL A 143 22.32 -5.24 24.76
CA VAL A 143 21.35 -4.67 23.82
C VAL A 143 21.05 -3.25 24.31
N ARG A 144 21.18 -2.27 23.44
CA ARG A 144 20.81 -0.87 23.77
C ARG A 144 19.50 -0.55 23.09
N LEU A 145 18.57 -0.02 23.86
CA LEU A 145 17.28 0.47 23.39
C LEU A 145 17.23 1.98 23.61
N ASP A 146 17.12 2.74 22.54
CA ASP A 146 16.89 4.18 22.60
C ASP A 146 15.38 4.45 22.77
N LEU A 147 14.94 4.63 24.02
CA LEU A 147 13.56 4.91 24.34
C LEU A 147 13.16 6.35 23.93
N ASP A 148 14.08 7.30 23.99
CA ASP A 148 13.84 8.67 23.56
C ASP A 148 13.60 8.71 22.05
N GLY A 149 14.39 7.98 21.27
CA GLY A 149 14.18 7.81 19.85
C GLY A 149 12.84 7.17 19.52
N LEU A 150 12.46 6.10 20.25
CA LEU A 150 11.15 5.45 20.08
C LEU A 150 9.97 6.39 20.41
N LEU A 151 10.11 7.17 21.47
CA LEU A 151 9.10 8.18 21.82
C LEU A 151 9.02 9.27 20.76
N GLY A 152 10.16 9.71 20.22
CA GLY A 152 10.23 10.66 19.10
C GLY A 152 9.48 10.15 17.87
N VAL A 153 9.72 8.89 17.47
CA VAL A 153 8.98 8.24 16.37
C VAL A 153 7.48 8.19 16.66
N ALA A 154 7.09 7.82 17.89
CA ALA A 154 5.68 7.76 18.28
C ALA A 154 5.01 9.16 18.29
N GLU A 155 5.72 10.21 18.72
CA GLU A 155 5.23 11.59 18.67
C GLU A 155 5.09 12.10 17.25
N HIS A 156 6.07 11.82 16.39
CA HIS A 156 6.01 12.16 14.98
C HIS A 156 4.82 11.48 14.29
N TRP A 157 4.62 10.20 14.54
CA TRP A 157 3.47 9.47 14.03
C TRP A 157 2.13 10.04 14.53
N ARG A 158 2.02 10.35 15.84
CA ARG A 158 0.84 11.03 16.39
C ARG A 158 0.61 12.40 15.73
N GLY A 159 1.69 13.15 15.46
CA GLY A 159 1.62 14.40 14.70
C GLY A 159 1.02 14.22 13.32
N GLN A 160 1.48 13.20 12.59
CA GLN A 160 0.95 12.88 11.26
C GLN A 160 -0.52 12.45 11.31
N LEU A 161 -0.92 11.63 12.30
CA LEU A 161 -2.32 11.26 12.50
C LEU A 161 -3.20 12.48 12.86
N LYS A 162 -2.69 13.44 13.64
CA LYS A 162 -3.40 14.70 13.91
C LYS A 162 -3.66 15.51 12.64
N HIS A 163 -2.73 15.53 11.68
CA HIS A 163 -2.94 16.19 10.39
C HIS A 163 -4.03 15.50 9.57
N GLN A 164 -4.09 14.16 9.61
CA GLN A 164 -5.17 13.40 8.99
C GLN A 164 -6.52 13.71 9.67
N GLN A 165 -6.55 13.73 11.00
CA GLN A 165 -7.75 14.10 11.76
C GLN A 165 -8.18 15.54 11.52
N ALA A 166 -7.25 16.47 11.35
CA ALA A 166 -7.55 17.85 10.99
C ALA A 166 -8.24 17.97 9.61
N LEU A 167 -7.87 17.09 8.65
CA LEU A 167 -8.62 17.00 7.39
C LEU A 167 -10.05 16.52 7.64
N VAL A 168 -10.24 15.44 8.39
CA VAL A 168 -11.59 14.93 8.72
C VAL A 168 -12.44 16.03 9.35
N ASN A 169 -11.92 16.72 10.37
CA ASN A 169 -12.62 17.80 11.04
C ASN A 169 -13.03 18.95 10.09
N ARG A 170 -12.20 19.25 9.08
CA ARG A 170 -12.55 20.25 8.05
C ARG A 170 -13.62 19.74 7.09
N LEU A 171 -13.55 18.48 6.71
CA LEU A 171 -14.56 17.83 5.88
C LEU A 171 -15.93 17.84 6.59
N ASP A 172 -15.97 17.58 7.90
CA ASP A 172 -17.20 17.60 8.71
C ASP A 172 -17.83 18.99 8.80
N GLN A 173 -17.04 20.06 8.68
CA GLN A 173 -17.55 21.43 8.69
C GLN A 173 -18.22 21.84 7.36
N ILE A 174 -18.07 21.06 6.29
CA ILE A 174 -18.69 21.34 5.00
C ILE A 174 -20.18 20.99 5.10
N PRO A 175 -21.09 21.94 4.82
CA PRO A 175 -22.51 21.66 4.87
C PRO A 175 -22.90 20.55 3.90
N ILE A 176 -23.82 19.69 4.33
CA ILE A 176 -24.36 18.64 3.46
C ILE A 176 -25.11 19.33 2.30
N THR A 177 -24.68 19.03 1.10
CA THR A 177 -25.31 19.53 -0.12
C THR A 177 -26.59 18.74 -0.37
N ALA A 178 -27.73 19.44 -0.48
CA ALA A 178 -28.97 18.81 -0.90
C ALA A 178 -28.84 18.36 -2.36
N VAL A 179 -28.50 17.09 -2.55
CA VAL A 179 -28.44 16.45 -3.88
C VAL A 179 -29.70 15.60 -4.01
N ALA A 180 -30.37 15.70 -5.18
CA ALA A 180 -31.46 14.77 -5.48
C ALA A 180 -30.99 13.33 -5.24
N PRO A 181 -31.82 12.47 -4.62
CA PRO A 181 -31.42 11.09 -4.34
C PRO A 181 -30.96 10.45 -5.65
N SER A 182 -29.66 10.11 -5.72
CA SER A 182 -29.16 9.31 -6.84
C SER A 182 -29.84 7.95 -6.76
N GLN A 183 -30.27 7.42 -7.90
CA GLN A 183 -30.72 6.02 -7.92
C GLN A 183 -29.54 5.18 -7.44
N SER A 184 -29.68 4.57 -6.27
CA SER A 184 -28.65 3.71 -5.70
C SER A 184 -28.24 2.68 -6.75
N ILE A 185 -26.97 2.72 -7.16
CA ILE A 185 -26.43 1.74 -8.07
C ILE A 185 -26.33 0.43 -7.27
N SER A 186 -27.19 -0.54 -7.58
CA SER A 186 -27.04 -1.87 -7.04
C SER A 186 -25.78 -2.51 -7.64
N ILE A 187 -24.80 -2.81 -6.80
CA ILE A 187 -23.59 -3.54 -7.16
C ILE A 187 -23.82 -5.05 -6.96
N ASP A 188 -25.07 -5.50 -7.05
CA ASP A 188 -25.41 -6.90 -6.81
C ASP A 188 -24.60 -7.84 -7.70
N ALA A 189 -23.95 -8.79 -7.02
CA ALA A 189 -23.05 -9.77 -7.63
C ALA A 189 -23.75 -10.72 -8.63
N THR A 190 -25.08 -10.74 -8.63
CA THR A 190 -25.85 -11.79 -9.31
C THR A 190 -26.35 -11.43 -10.70
N THR A 191 -26.46 -10.15 -11.05
CA THR A 191 -27.00 -9.70 -12.34
C THR A 191 -25.91 -9.17 -13.25
N GLY A 192 -25.52 -9.92 -14.26
CA GLY A 192 -24.58 -9.48 -15.29
C GLY A 192 -23.85 -10.61 -15.98
N ARG A 193 -23.34 -10.34 -17.16
CA ARG A 193 -22.59 -11.29 -17.97
C ARG A 193 -21.21 -11.54 -17.32
N ALA A 194 -20.76 -12.79 -17.26
CA ALA A 194 -19.40 -13.12 -16.84
C ALA A 194 -18.37 -12.51 -17.80
N PRO A 195 -17.16 -12.14 -17.33
CA PRO A 195 -16.11 -11.65 -18.19
C PRO A 195 -15.61 -12.75 -19.10
N LEU A 196 -15.14 -12.37 -20.28
CA LEU A 196 -14.36 -13.26 -21.16
C LEU A 196 -12.90 -13.23 -20.70
N SER A 197 -12.35 -14.37 -20.34
CA SER A 197 -10.92 -14.51 -20.07
C SER A 197 -10.14 -14.59 -21.37
N LYS A 198 -9.06 -13.83 -21.50
CA LYS A 198 -8.18 -13.80 -22.67
C LYS A 198 -6.73 -13.80 -22.23
N ALA A 199 -5.92 -14.67 -22.81
CA ALA A 199 -4.47 -14.63 -22.67
C ALA A 199 -3.86 -13.82 -23.81
N LEU A 200 -2.96 -12.88 -23.50
CA LEU A 200 -2.22 -12.07 -24.46
C LEU A 200 -0.73 -12.38 -24.35
N THR A 201 -0.18 -13.02 -25.40
CA THR A 201 1.27 -13.28 -25.46
C THR A 201 2.02 -12.00 -25.76
N VAL A 202 3.04 -11.71 -24.95
CA VAL A 202 3.89 -10.52 -25.07
C VAL A 202 5.37 -10.91 -24.97
N ALA A 203 6.23 -10.21 -25.70
CA ALA A 203 7.64 -10.59 -25.81
C ALA A 203 8.46 -10.38 -24.51
N HIS A 204 8.04 -9.43 -23.66
CA HIS A 204 8.77 -9.07 -22.43
C HIS A 204 8.38 -9.91 -21.21
N ARG A 205 7.45 -10.85 -21.36
CA ARG A 205 7.01 -11.75 -20.27
C ARG A 205 7.18 -13.21 -20.68
N PRO A 206 7.63 -14.07 -19.75
CA PRO A 206 7.75 -15.51 -20.03
C PRO A 206 6.39 -16.22 -20.13
N ARG A 207 5.32 -15.62 -19.57
CA ARG A 207 3.94 -16.12 -19.61
C ARG A 207 3.02 -15.07 -20.21
N PRO A 208 1.93 -15.48 -20.88
CA PRO A 208 0.93 -14.54 -21.38
C PRO A 208 0.29 -13.73 -20.24
N LEU A 209 -0.04 -12.47 -20.54
CA LEU A 209 -0.85 -11.64 -19.66
C LEU A 209 -2.27 -12.20 -19.59
N GLN A 210 -2.83 -12.26 -18.39
CA GLN A 210 -4.22 -12.65 -18.19
C GLN A 210 -5.11 -11.41 -18.18
N LEU A 211 -6.14 -11.43 -19.02
CA LEU A 211 -7.07 -10.33 -19.19
C LEU A 211 -8.50 -10.80 -18.89
N GLN A 212 -9.26 -9.98 -18.17
CA GLN A 212 -10.71 -10.13 -18.07
C GLN A 212 -11.38 -9.05 -18.91
N LEU A 213 -12.19 -9.46 -19.89
CA LEU A 213 -12.90 -8.56 -20.80
C LEU A 213 -14.38 -8.51 -20.45
N TRP A 214 -14.86 -7.34 -20.06
CA TRP A 214 -16.25 -7.07 -19.78
C TRP A 214 -16.85 -6.33 -20.97
N GLN A 215 -17.85 -6.95 -21.62
CA GLN A 215 -18.51 -6.40 -22.80
C GLN A 215 -19.86 -5.79 -22.41
N PRO A 216 -20.17 -4.60 -22.93
CA PRO A 216 -21.50 -4.03 -22.76
C PRO A 216 -22.61 -4.91 -23.38
N PRO A 217 -23.86 -4.80 -22.88
CA PRO A 217 -25.02 -5.43 -23.52
C PRO A 217 -25.19 -4.95 -24.96
N ALA A 218 -25.58 -5.85 -25.87
CA ALA A 218 -25.71 -5.55 -27.30
C ALA A 218 -26.64 -4.36 -27.63
N GLU A 219 -27.65 -4.16 -26.79
CA GLU A 219 -28.63 -3.05 -26.91
C GLU A 219 -27.98 -1.67 -26.75
N ARG A 220 -26.90 -1.61 -25.97
CA ARG A 220 -26.13 -0.37 -25.74
C ARG A 220 -25.02 -0.16 -26.78
N PHE A 221 -24.78 -1.13 -27.65
CA PHE A 221 -23.80 -1.06 -28.74
C PHE A 221 -24.23 -0.19 -29.94
N ARG A 222 -25.48 0.29 -29.98
CA ARG A 222 -26.09 0.89 -31.19
C ARG A 222 -25.72 2.35 -31.47
N SER A 223 -25.00 3.06 -30.64
CA SER A 223 -24.55 4.42 -30.96
C SER A 223 -23.13 4.40 -31.53
N ASN A 224 -22.84 5.27 -32.47
CA ASN A 224 -21.60 5.40 -33.26
C ASN A 224 -20.31 4.84 -32.62
N ALA A 225 -19.85 3.70 -33.13
CA ALA A 225 -18.70 2.95 -32.58
C ALA A 225 -17.38 3.74 -32.62
N ARG A 226 -17.28 4.77 -33.48
CA ARG A 226 -16.03 5.54 -33.68
C ARG A 226 -15.71 6.53 -32.55
N ASP A 227 -16.69 6.95 -31.76
CA ASP A 227 -16.50 7.94 -30.68
C ASP A 227 -16.55 7.32 -29.27
N ARG A 228 -16.47 6.01 -29.18
CA ARG A 228 -16.60 5.30 -27.91
C ARG A 228 -15.28 5.20 -27.17
N SER A 229 -15.35 5.46 -25.87
CA SER A 229 -14.27 5.14 -24.96
C SER A 229 -14.39 3.70 -24.44
N TRP A 230 -13.25 3.07 -24.25
CA TRP A 230 -13.09 1.81 -23.53
C TRP A 230 -12.14 2.01 -22.36
N ILE A 231 -12.10 1.06 -21.45
CA ILE A 231 -11.41 1.21 -20.17
C ILE A 231 -10.36 0.12 -20.01
N VAL A 232 -9.16 0.50 -19.59
CA VAL A 232 -8.16 -0.43 -19.04
C VAL A 232 -8.12 -0.22 -17.54
N LEU A 233 -8.41 -1.27 -16.76
CA LEU A 233 -8.36 -1.29 -15.31
C LEU A 233 -7.15 -2.08 -14.84
N MET A 234 -6.35 -1.46 -13.98
CA MET A 234 -5.08 -1.99 -13.46
C MET A 234 -5.14 -2.12 -11.94
N PRO A 235 -5.13 -3.34 -11.39
CA PRO A 235 -5.03 -3.58 -9.96
C PRO A 235 -3.72 -3.04 -9.35
N GLY A 236 -3.71 -2.86 -8.03
CA GLY A 236 -2.54 -2.48 -7.26
C GLY A 236 -1.54 -3.62 -7.04
N LEU A 237 -0.66 -3.44 -6.08
CA LEU A 237 0.27 -4.46 -5.63
C LEU A 237 -0.49 -5.59 -4.93
N GLY A 238 -0.23 -6.84 -5.32
CA GLY A 238 -0.96 -8.01 -4.83
C GLY A 238 -2.39 -8.12 -5.35
N GLY A 239 -2.80 -7.22 -6.23
CA GLY A 239 -4.14 -7.22 -6.79
C GLY A 239 -4.34 -8.24 -7.90
N SER A 240 -5.56 -8.77 -7.99
CA SER A 240 -6.03 -9.60 -9.08
C SER A 240 -7.20 -8.95 -9.82
N PRO A 241 -7.51 -9.38 -11.05
CA PRO A 241 -8.69 -8.92 -11.77
C PRO A 241 -10.01 -9.17 -11.00
N ASP A 242 -10.06 -10.20 -10.18
CA ASP A 242 -11.25 -10.58 -9.44
C ASP A 242 -11.64 -9.54 -8.37
N HIS A 243 -10.67 -8.83 -7.81
CA HIS A 243 -10.90 -7.74 -6.86
C HIS A 243 -11.76 -6.60 -7.45
N PHE A 244 -11.79 -6.47 -8.77
CA PHE A 244 -12.50 -5.40 -9.48
C PHE A 244 -13.65 -5.91 -10.37
N ARG A 245 -14.10 -7.14 -10.19
CA ARG A 245 -15.27 -7.68 -10.91
C ARG A 245 -16.50 -6.79 -10.78
N TRP A 246 -16.72 -6.22 -9.60
CA TRP A 246 -17.83 -5.32 -9.33
C TRP A 246 -17.78 -4.08 -10.23
N LEU A 247 -16.60 -3.46 -10.38
CA LEU A 247 -16.42 -2.26 -11.19
C LEU A 247 -16.46 -2.58 -12.69
N GLY A 248 -15.83 -3.67 -13.11
CA GLY A 248 -15.89 -4.16 -14.50
C GLY A 248 -17.33 -4.41 -14.95
N ARG A 249 -18.12 -5.07 -14.10
CA ARG A 249 -19.55 -5.33 -14.32
C ARG A 249 -20.35 -4.04 -14.39
N LEU A 250 -20.18 -3.14 -13.42
CA LEU A 250 -20.87 -1.86 -13.38
C LEU A 250 -20.61 -1.04 -14.64
N LEU A 251 -19.36 -0.84 -15.00
CA LEU A 251 -18.96 -0.02 -16.13
C LEU A 251 -19.43 -0.62 -17.46
N SER A 252 -19.34 -1.94 -17.63
CA SER A 252 -19.86 -2.61 -18.81
C SER A 252 -21.37 -2.50 -18.92
N ALA A 253 -22.10 -2.65 -17.80
CA ALA A 253 -23.55 -2.43 -17.77
C ALA A 253 -23.96 -0.99 -18.12
N LYS A 254 -23.07 -0.02 -17.90
CA LYS A 254 -23.27 1.39 -18.30
C LYS A 254 -22.82 1.69 -19.74
N GLY A 255 -22.24 0.71 -20.44
CA GLY A 255 -21.93 0.81 -21.87
C GLY A 255 -20.44 0.93 -22.22
N TRP A 256 -19.53 0.88 -21.25
CA TRP A 256 -18.09 0.91 -21.49
C TRP A 256 -17.51 -0.52 -21.56
N PRO A 257 -16.85 -0.90 -22.67
CA PRO A 257 -16.01 -2.09 -22.67
C PRO A 257 -14.87 -1.92 -21.65
N VAL A 258 -14.61 -2.95 -20.82
CA VAL A 258 -13.55 -2.90 -19.80
C VAL A 258 -12.61 -4.07 -19.99
N VAL A 259 -11.32 -3.79 -19.98
CA VAL A 259 -10.23 -4.77 -19.90
C VAL A 259 -9.60 -4.64 -18.52
N VAL A 260 -9.69 -5.68 -17.70
CA VAL A 260 -8.95 -5.73 -16.43
C VAL A 260 -7.67 -6.51 -16.69
N LEU A 261 -6.54 -5.86 -16.46
CA LEU A 261 -5.20 -6.36 -16.76
C LEU A 261 -4.54 -6.89 -15.50
N GLU A 262 -4.17 -8.16 -15.48
CA GLU A 262 -3.28 -8.71 -14.46
C GLU A 262 -1.82 -8.42 -14.80
N HIS A 263 -1.06 -7.97 -13.81
CA HIS A 263 0.36 -7.64 -13.98
C HIS A 263 1.25 -8.68 -13.28
N PRO A 264 1.79 -9.68 -14.02
CA PRO A 264 2.65 -10.70 -13.44
C PRO A 264 3.85 -10.09 -12.72
N GLY A 265 4.19 -10.66 -11.56
CA GLY A 265 5.29 -10.18 -10.74
C GLY A 265 4.92 -9.13 -9.70
N SER A 266 3.72 -8.54 -9.78
CA SER A 266 3.12 -7.67 -8.77
C SER A 266 1.67 -8.04 -8.43
N ASP A 267 1.21 -9.15 -8.95
CA ASP A 267 -0.11 -9.75 -8.76
C ASP A 267 -0.22 -10.52 -7.43
N SER A 268 -1.34 -11.15 -7.21
CA SER A 268 -1.61 -11.96 -6.03
C SER A 268 -0.68 -13.18 -5.92
N GLU A 269 -0.30 -13.81 -7.04
CA GLU A 269 0.68 -14.91 -7.06
C GLU A 269 2.04 -14.43 -6.57
N ALA A 270 2.48 -13.27 -7.01
CA ALA A 270 3.77 -12.69 -6.64
C ALA A 270 3.83 -12.34 -5.15
N VAL A 271 2.78 -11.71 -4.60
CA VAL A 271 2.71 -11.38 -3.18
C VAL A 271 2.54 -12.65 -2.34
N GLY A 272 1.76 -13.64 -2.78
CA GLY A 272 1.66 -14.94 -2.12
C GLY A 272 2.98 -15.69 -2.06
N ALA A 273 3.75 -15.65 -3.13
CA ALA A 273 5.09 -16.22 -3.15
C ALA A 273 6.04 -15.50 -2.18
N TRP A 274 5.91 -14.17 -2.02
CA TRP A 274 6.65 -13.42 -1.01
C TRP A 274 6.23 -13.82 0.41
N LEU A 275 4.95 -13.82 0.72
CA LEU A 275 4.44 -14.20 2.05
C LEU A 275 4.85 -15.63 2.45
N GLN A 276 5.06 -16.50 1.46
CA GLN A 276 5.59 -17.85 1.64
C GLN A 276 7.14 -17.89 1.64
N GLY A 277 7.82 -16.75 1.58
CA GLY A 277 9.28 -16.65 1.57
C GLY A 277 9.96 -17.20 0.31
N ARG A 278 9.23 -17.37 -0.79
CA ARG A 278 9.77 -17.91 -2.05
C ARG A 278 10.37 -16.86 -2.98
N ARG A 279 10.12 -15.58 -2.71
CA ARG A 279 10.67 -14.45 -3.47
C ARG A 279 10.74 -13.19 -2.60
N ARG A 280 11.49 -12.20 -3.07
CA ARG A 280 11.50 -10.86 -2.47
C ARG A 280 10.15 -10.16 -2.63
N PRO A 281 9.76 -9.26 -1.69
CA PRO A 281 8.57 -8.43 -1.87
C PRO A 281 8.70 -7.61 -3.16
N PRO A 282 7.68 -7.63 -4.02
CA PRO A 282 7.67 -6.76 -5.19
C PRO A 282 7.56 -5.29 -4.75
N GLY A 283 8.33 -4.43 -5.41
CA GLY A 283 8.38 -2.99 -5.16
C GLY A 283 8.27 -2.17 -6.44
N ALA A 284 8.91 -0.99 -6.47
CA ALA A 284 8.86 -0.11 -7.63
C ALA A 284 9.54 -0.67 -8.89
N GLU A 285 10.42 -1.68 -8.74
CA GLU A 285 11.09 -2.36 -9.87
C GLU A 285 10.14 -3.06 -10.84
N VAL A 286 8.88 -3.27 -10.47
CA VAL A 286 7.88 -3.89 -11.35
C VAL A 286 7.26 -2.89 -12.35
N LEU A 287 7.41 -1.57 -12.10
CA LEU A 287 6.77 -0.53 -12.92
C LEU A 287 7.18 -0.53 -14.39
N PRO A 288 8.46 -0.73 -14.78
CA PRO A 288 8.84 -0.80 -16.17
C PRO A 288 8.06 -1.86 -16.95
N ASP A 289 7.88 -3.02 -16.37
CA ASP A 289 7.14 -4.10 -17.00
C ASP A 289 5.64 -3.88 -16.98
N ARG A 290 5.08 -3.27 -15.92
CA ARG A 290 3.67 -2.88 -15.89
C ARG A 290 3.31 -1.87 -17.00
N LEU A 291 4.22 -0.95 -17.29
CA LEU A 291 4.06 0.00 -18.39
C LEU A 291 4.07 -0.69 -19.75
N LYS A 292 4.97 -1.66 -19.96
CA LYS A 292 5.01 -2.49 -21.20
C LYS A 292 3.78 -3.39 -21.32
N ASP A 293 3.28 -3.95 -20.20
CA ASP A 293 2.04 -4.74 -20.19
C ASP A 293 0.86 -3.90 -20.70
N LEU A 294 0.72 -2.67 -20.17
CA LEU A 294 -0.31 -1.74 -20.63
C LEU A 294 -0.14 -1.39 -22.10
N GLU A 295 1.07 -1.06 -22.55
CA GLU A 295 1.35 -0.76 -23.95
C GLU A 295 0.95 -1.92 -24.86
N ALA A 296 1.27 -3.15 -24.49
CA ALA A 296 0.88 -4.34 -25.25
C ALA A 296 -0.65 -4.52 -25.36
N VAL A 297 -1.39 -4.22 -24.28
CA VAL A 297 -2.87 -4.25 -24.31
C VAL A 297 -3.42 -3.18 -25.25
N LEU A 298 -2.87 -1.97 -25.23
CA LEU A 298 -3.27 -0.88 -26.12
C LEU A 298 -2.98 -1.22 -27.58
N GLN A 299 -1.82 -1.79 -27.87
CA GLN A 299 -1.44 -2.26 -29.20
C GLN A 299 -2.33 -3.40 -29.71
N ALA A 300 -2.65 -4.37 -28.83
CA ALA A 300 -3.53 -5.48 -29.17
C ALA A 300 -4.96 -5.01 -29.45
N GLN A 301 -5.45 -3.99 -28.78
CA GLN A 301 -6.74 -3.36 -29.08
C GLN A 301 -6.67 -2.62 -30.44
N ALA A 302 -5.64 -1.82 -30.66
CA ALA A 302 -5.47 -1.05 -31.90
C ALA A 302 -5.33 -1.94 -33.15
N SER A 303 -4.67 -3.11 -33.02
CA SER A 303 -4.54 -4.11 -34.07
C SER A 303 -5.79 -4.98 -34.27
N GLY A 304 -6.82 -4.85 -33.44
CA GLY A 304 -8.00 -5.71 -33.48
C GLY A 304 -7.80 -7.12 -32.89
N SER A 305 -6.65 -7.38 -32.26
CA SER A 305 -6.36 -8.68 -31.64
C SER A 305 -7.16 -8.89 -30.33
N LEU A 306 -7.63 -7.80 -29.74
CA LEU A 306 -8.59 -7.84 -28.63
C LEU A 306 -9.98 -7.45 -29.16
N PRO A 307 -11.04 -8.21 -28.79
CA PRO A 307 -12.41 -7.91 -29.21
C PRO A 307 -13.02 -6.76 -28.38
N VAL A 308 -12.35 -5.61 -28.35
CA VAL A 308 -12.75 -4.41 -27.59
C VAL A 308 -12.98 -3.26 -28.55
N VAL A 309 -14.20 -2.74 -28.55
CA VAL A 309 -14.60 -1.66 -29.47
C VAL A 309 -14.44 -0.31 -28.77
N GLY A 310 -13.74 0.60 -29.43
CA GLY A 310 -13.53 1.98 -28.98
C GLY A 310 -12.22 2.53 -29.54
N ASN A 311 -12.15 3.85 -29.70
CA ASN A 311 -10.97 4.54 -30.20
C ASN A 311 -10.36 5.49 -29.14
N LYS A 312 -11.06 5.74 -28.05
CA LYS A 312 -10.57 6.53 -26.92
C LYS A 312 -10.40 5.62 -25.70
N VAL A 313 -9.32 5.77 -24.96
CA VAL A 313 -9.05 4.95 -23.78
C VAL A 313 -9.12 5.77 -22.50
N VAL A 314 -9.71 5.18 -21.47
CA VAL A 314 -9.62 5.65 -20.08
C VAL A 314 -8.76 4.68 -19.30
N LEU A 315 -7.77 5.20 -18.60
CA LEU A 315 -6.92 4.41 -17.70
C LEU A 315 -7.49 4.50 -16.28
N VAL A 316 -7.85 3.37 -15.72
CA VAL A 316 -8.33 3.24 -14.35
C VAL A 316 -7.32 2.41 -13.58
N GLY A 317 -6.89 2.89 -12.42
CA GLY A 317 -5.94 2.14 -11.61
C GLY A 317 -6.23 2.27 -10.12
N HIS A 318 -5.85 1.25 -9.37
CA HIS A 318 -5.85 1.25 -7.92
C HIS A 318 -4.41 1.20 -7.41
N SER A 319 -4.06 2.07 -6.45
CA SER A 319 -2.75 2.04 -5.80
C SER A 319 -1.59 2.06 -6.84
N LEU A 320 -0.74 1.03 -6.88
CA LEU A 320 0.32 0.89 -7.88
C LEU A 320 -0.22 0.91 -9.34
N GLY A 321 -1.45 0.45 -9.55
CA GLY A 321 -2.15 0.56 -10.85
C GLY A 321 -2.45 2.01 -11.21
N SER A 322 -2.80 2.84 -10.24
CA SER A 322 -2.99 4.29 -10.45
C SER A 322 -1.67 4.97 -10.80
N LEU A 323 -0.57 4.67 -10.09
CA LEU A 323 0.74 5.18 -10.45
C LEU A 323 1.14 4.76 -11.88
N THR A 324 0.86 3.51 -12.27
CA THR A 324 1.08 3.03 -13.64
C THR A 324 0.29 3.86 -14.66
N ALA A 325 -0.99 4.17 -14.38
CA ALA A 325 -1.82 5.00 -15.23
C ALA A 325 -1.30 6.44 -15.38
N LEU A 326 -0.85 7.06 -14.28
CA LEU A 326 -0.30 8.41 -14.28
C LEU A 326 1.03 8.50 -15.07
N LEU A 327 1.90 7.51 -14.91
CA LEU A 327 3.14 7.42 -15.69
C LEU A 327 2.85 7.20 -17.17
N ALA A 328 1.89 6.33 -17.50
CA ALA A 328 1.45 6.10 -18.88
C ALA A 328 0.76 7.33 -19.49
N ALA A 329 0.11 8.16 -18.67
CA ALA A 329 -0.46 9.44 -19.10
C ALA A 329 0.60 10.55 -19.31
N GLY A 330 1.88 10.21 -19.26
CA GLY A 330 3.00 11.10 -19.57
C GLY A 330 3.63 11.80 -18.36
N LEU A 331 3.14 11.59 -17.15
CA LEU A 331 3.80 12.16 -15.98
C LEU A 331 5.16 11.49 -15.75
N ARG A 332 6.16 12.29 -15.41
CA ARG A 332 7.50 11.81 -15.07
C ARG A 332 7.91 12.35 -13.70
N PRO A 333 8.62 11.57 -12.87
CA PRO A 333 9.12 12.05 -11.59
C PRO A 333 9.93 13.35 -11.76
N GLN A 334 9.62 14.34 -10.94
CA GLN A 334 10.31 15.63 -10.97
C GLN A 334 11.74 15.52 -10.40
N PRO A 335 12.71 16.27 -10.94
CA PRO A 335 14.07 16.30 -10.43
C PRO A 335 14.14 16.55 -8.93
N GLY A 336 15.13 15.98 -8.25
CA GLY A 336 15.33 16.10 -6.81
C GLY A 336 14.51 15.14 -5.95
N LEU A 337 14.01 14.05 -6.54
CA LEU A 337 13.29 13.00 -5.81
C LEU A 337 14.15 12.43 -4.66
N GLU A 338 15.42 12.12 -4.88
CA GLU A 338 16.31 11.60 -3.84
C GLU A 338 16.37 12.50 -2.60
N ARG A 339 16.44 13.84 -2.79
CA ARG A 339 16.45 14.80 -1.68
C ARG A 339 15.11 14.79 -0.94
N ARG A 340 13.98 14.73 -1.68
CA ARG A 340 12.65 14.64 -1.07
C ARG A 340 12.50 13.33 -0.29
N CYS A 341 13.06 12.25 -0.81
CA CYS A 341 13.06 10.94 -0.17
C CYS A 341 13.90 10.90 1.10
N ARG A 342 15.10 11.47 1.11
CA ARG A 342 15.87 11.58 2.36
C ARG A 342 15.04 12.25 3.45
N LYS A 343 14.43 13.39 3.14
CA LYS A 343 13.57 14.09 4.12
C LYS A 343 12.31 13.32 4.51
N ALA A 344 11.70 12.57 3.58
CA ALA A 344 10.46 11.87 3.83
C ALA A 344 10.64 10.55 4.58
N LEU A 345 11.88 10.04 4.59
CA LEU A 345 12.30 8.80 5.23
C LEU A 345 13.28 9.06 6.38
N ASP A 346 13.43 10.33 6.83
CA ASP A 346 14.15 10.65 8.08
C ASP A 346 13.47 9.99 9.29
N ASP A 347 12.16 9.72 9.16
CA ASP A 347 11.37 8.94 10.11
C ASP A 347 10.63 7.81 9.38
N LEU A 348 10.22 6.78 10.12
CA LEU A 348 9.39 5.70 9.57
C LEU A 348 8.07 6.27 9.02
N PRO A 349 7.75 6.09 7.73
CA PRO A 349 6.58 6.69 7.10
C PRO A 349 5.29 5.88 7.40
N LEU A 350 5.02 5.57 8.67
CA LEU A 350 3.91 4.71 9.12
C LEU A 350 2.53 5.25 8.76
N SER A 351 2.41 6.55 8.59
CA SER A 351 1.16 7.20 8.18
C SER A 351 1.04 7.43 6.67
N ASN A 352 2.05 7.06 5.90
CA ASN A 352 2.05 7.11 4.43
C ASN A 352 3.06 6.11 3.86
N LEU A 353 2.69 4.83 3.87
CA LEU A 353 3.56 3.73 3.43
C LEU A 353 3.92 3.81 1.94
N SER A 354 3.14 4.53 1.11
CA SER A 354 3.45 4.73 -0.30
C SER A 354 4.78 5.44 -0.53
N ARG A 355 5.27 6.21 0.44
CA ARG A 355 6.56 6.90 0.37
C ARG A 355 7.73 5.93 0.14
N LEU A 356 7.65 4.72 0.70
CA LEU A 356 8.66 3.68 0.44
C LEU A 356 8.73 3.33 -1.05
N LEU A 357 7.58 3.07 -1.70
CA LEU A 357 7.55 2.79 -3.14
C LEU A 357 7.96 3.99 -3.99
N GLN A 358 7.53 5.20 -3.61
CA GLN A 358 7.90 6.42 -4.31
C GLN A 358 9.42 6.64 -4.25
N CYS A 359 10.04 6.38 -3.10
CA CYS A 359 11.47 6.55 -2.93
C CYS A 359 12.28 5.45 -3.62
N GLN A 360 11.83 4.23 -3.60
CA GLN A 360 12.45 3.14 -4.36
C GLN A 360 12.48 3.46 -5.86
N LEU A 361 11.51 4.19 -6.37
CA LEU A 361 11.45 4.58 -7.78
C LEU A 361 12.62 5.46 -8.22
N SER A 362 13.31 6.14 -7.30
CA SER A 362 14.52 6.92 -7.63
C SER A 362 15.64 6.06 -8.21
N ALA A 363 15.66 4.76 -7.91
CA ALA A 363 16.65 3.81 -8.40
C ALA A 363 16.15 2.95 -9.57
N VAL A 364 14.92 3.17 -10.05
CA VAL A 364 14.30 2.37 -11.12
C VAL A 364 14.28 3.15 -12.43
N PRO A 365 14.97 2.68 -13.48
CA PRO A 365 14.89 3.31 -14.79
C PRO A 365 13.51 3.05 -15.41
N LEU A 366 12.74 4.12 -15.61
CA LEU A 366 11.45 4.03 -16.30
C LEU A 366 11.64 4.08 -17.82
N PRO A 367 10.91 3.25 -18.59
CA PRO A 367 10.92 3.34 -20.04
C PRO A 367 10.33 4.68 -20.50
N SER A 368 10.80 5.18 -21.63
CA SER A 368 10.15 6.29 -22.31
C SER A 368 8.93 5.76 -23.02
N ILE A 369 7.76 6.02 -22.47
CA ILE A 369 6.47 5.65 -23.09
C ILE A 369 5.76 6.94 -23.44
N GLU A 370 5.34 7.05 -24.70
CA GLU A 370 4.47 8.12 -25.14
C GLU A 370 3.06 7.91 -24.62
N PRO A 371 2.39 8.96 -24.13
CA PRO A 371 0.99 8.85 -23.73
C PRO A 371 0.15 8.34 -24.91
N PRO A 372 -0.83 7.46 -24.67
CA PRO A 372 -1.73 7.02 -25.73
C PRO A 372 -2.38 8.23 -26.40
N SER A 373 -2.25 8.35 -27.72
CA SER A 373 -2.78 9.48 -28.50
C SER A 373 -4.29 9.68 -28.32
N GLN A 374 -4.98 8.62 -27.95
CA GLN A 374 -6.42 8.58 -27.71
C GLN A 374 -6.78 8.54 -26.22
N LEU A 375 -5.84 8.94 -25.32
CA LEU A 375 -6.12 8.98 -23.89
C LEU A 375 -7.19 10.05 -23.62
N LEU A 376 -8.28 9.63 -22.99
CA LEU A 376 -9.43 10.50 -22.69
C LEU A 376 -9.40 11.01 -21.26
N ALA A 377 -9.06 10.14 -20.30
CA ALA A 377 -9.03 10.48 -18.87
C ALA A 377 -8.26 9.44 -18.07
N VAL A 378 -7.97 9.78 -16.81
CA VAL A 378 -7.42 8.87 -15.80
C VAL A 378 -8.35 8.80 -14.59
N VAL A 379 -8.55 7.62 -14.04
CA VAL A 379 -9.18 7.42 -12.73
C VAL A 379 -8.17 6.73 -11.83
N GLY A 380 -7.80 7.40 -10.75
CA GLY A 380 -6.85 6.88 -9.77
C GLY A 380 -7.52 6.62 -8.42
N MET A 381 -7.76 5.35 -8.12
CA MET A 381 -8.27 4.94 -6.80
C MET A 381 -7.11 4.74 -5.85
N ASN A 382 -7.15 5.40 -4.69
CA ASN A 382 -6.08 5.35 -3.68
C ASN A 382 -4.71 5.58 -4.31
N SER A 383 -4.61 6.65 -5.11
CA SER A 383 -3.40 7.05 -5.84
C SER A 383 -2.28 7.46 -4.90
N PHE A 384 -1.07 7.53 -5.44
CA PHE A 384 0.05 8.14 -4.74
C PHE A 384 1.06 8.73 -5.72
N GLY A 385 1.86 9.68 -5.22
CA GLY A 385 2.83 10.39 -6.05
C GLY A 385 3.28 11.75 -5.49
N SER A 386 2.94 12.06 -4.25
CA SER A 386 3.25 13.36 -3.63
C SER A 386 4.74 13.69 -3.61
N LEU A 387 5.61 12.68 -3.48
CA LEU A 387 7.06 12.86 -3.59
C LEU A 387 7.53 12.90 -5.05
N LEU A 388 6.83 12.24 -5.96
CA LEU A 388 7.15 12.26 -7.40
C LEU A 388 6.80 13.61 -8.02
N TRP A 389 5.65 14.16 -7.65
CA TRP A 389 5.09 15.42 -8.15
C TRP A 389 4.71 16.34 -6.99
N PRO A 390 5.68 17.06 -6.42
CA PRO A 390 5.41 17.91 -5.27
C PRO A 390 4.64 19.18 -5.69
N ARG A 391 3.75 19.68 -4.82
CA ARG A 391 2.98 20.92 -5.04
C ARG A 391 3.85 22.14 -5.37
N THR A 392 5.09 22.18 -4.85
CA THR A 392 6.04 23.27 -5.11
C THR A 392 6.55 23.31 -6.55
N ARG A 393 6.30 22.24 -7.32
CA ARG A 393 6.65 22.11 -8.73
C ARG A 393 5.53 21.42 -9.50
N PRO A 394 4.41 22.10 -9.75
CA PRO A 394 3.28 21.48 -10.45
C PRO A 394 3.69 20.97 -11.82
N VAL A 395 3.14 19.83 -12.20
CA VAL A 395 3.25 19.25 -13.53
C VAL A 395 1.89 19.32 -14.22
N ARG A 396 1.86 19.32 -15.55
CA ARG A 396 0.61 19.37 -16.28
C ARG A 396 0.19 17.99 -16.74
N LEU A 397 -0.96 17.51 -16.23
CA LEU A 397 -1.66 16.37 -16.81
C LEU A 397 -2.64 16.88 -17.87
N SER A 398 -2.46 16.45 -19.11
CA SER A 398 -3.19 16.99 -20.29
C SER A 398 -4.65 16.53 -20.36
N VAL A 399 -5.04 15.54 -19.57
CA VAL A 399 -6.38 14.95 -19.55
C VAL A 399 -7.04 15.11 -18.17
N PRO A 400 -8.38 15.06 -18.11
CA PRO A 400 -9.10 15.04 -16.84
C PRO A 400 -8.70 13.84 -15.98
N VAL A 401 -8.67 14.05 -14.64
CA VAL A 401 -8.41 13.00 -13.68
C VAL A 401 -9.45 13.00 -12.55
N LEU A 402 -9.85 11.81 -12.12
CA LEU A 402 -10.58 11.60 -10.88
C LEU A 402 -9.71 10.81 -9.92
N PHE A 403 -9.33 11.42 -8.78
CA PHE A 403 -8.71 10.70 -7.68
C PHE A 403 -9.75 10.28 -6.66
N THR A 404 -9.64 9.09 -6.08
CA THR A 404 -10.48 8.66 -4.96
C THR A 404 -9.65 8.14 -3.81
N GLY A 405 -10.11 8.35 -2.59
CA GLY A 405 -9.42 7.86 -1.39
C GLY A 405 -10.33 7.83 -0.18
N GLY A 406 -9.84 7.31 0.92
CA GLY A 406 -10.54 7.17 2.17
C GLY A 406 -9.79 7.76 3.36
N THR A 407 -10.51 8.21 4.39
CA THR A 407 -9.88 8.85 5.56
C THR A 407 -9.13 7.89 6.47
N LEU A 408 -9.35 6.57 6.35
CA LEU A 408 -8.61 5.53 7.06
C LEU A 408 -7.46 4.92 6.24
N ASP A 409 -7.13 5.51 5.09
CA ASP A 409 -6.03 5.04 4.26
C ASP A 409 -4.68 5.54 4.80
N LEU A 410 -3.92 4.64 5.45
CA LEU A 410 -2.56 4.91 5.94
C LEU A 410 -1.47 4.54 4.90
N ILE A 411 -1.85 3.91 3.79
CA ILE A 411 -0.93 3.58 2.71
C ILE A 411 -0.79 4.77 1.76
N THR A 412 -1.94 5.35 1.37
CA THR A 412 -2.00 6.51 0.47
C THR A 412 -3.00 7.54 1.05
N PRO A 413 -2.64 8.23 2.14
CA PRO A 413 -3.55 9.09 2.87
C PRO A 413 -4.10 10.22 1.98
N PRO A 414 -5.42 10.53 2.06
CA PRO A 414 -6.08 11.40 1.09
C PRO A 414 -5.54 12.82 1.08
N LEU A 415 -5.08 13.34 2.21
CA LEU A 415 -4.51 14.69 2.28
C LEU A 415 -3.34 14.85 1.31
N ASN A 416 -2.35 13.95 1.41
CA ASN A 416 -1.11 14.05 0.65
C ASN A 416 -1.22 13.40 -0.74
N GLU A 417 -1.91 12.26 -0.83
CA GLU A 417 -1.82 11.41 -2.01
C GLU A 417 -3.02 11.55 -2.97
N GLN A 418 -4.11 12.21 -2.54
CA GLN A 418 -5.21 12.55 -3.44
C GLN A 418 -5.34 14.07 -3.63
N LEU A 419 -5.46 14.85 -2.53
CA LEU A 419 -5.71 16.28 -2.64
C LEU A 419 -4.47 17.05 -3.10
N GLU A 420 -3.31 16.83 -2.46
CA GLU A 420 -2.07 17.46 -2.92
C GLU A 420 -1.70 17.05 -4.34
N LEU A 421 -1.90 15.76 -4.68
CA LEU A 421 -1.62 15.25 -6.02
C LEU A 421 -2.53 15.87 -7.08
N LEU A 422 -3.83 16.05 -6.77
CA LEU A 422 -4.78 16.74 -7.67
C LEU A 422 -4.30 18.17 -7.98
N VAL A 423 -3.88 18.91 -6.96
CA VAL A 423 -3.38 20.28 -7.14
C VAL A 423 -2.01 20.28 -7.86
N ALA A 424 -1.13 19.34 -7.52
CA ALA A 424 0.22 19.23 -8.07
C ALA A 424 0.24 18.83 -9.55
N THR A 425 -0.73 18.08 -10.01
CA THR A 425 -0.82 17.61 -11.40
C THR A 425 -1.48 18.63 -12.34
N ALA A 426 -1.97 19.78 -11.83
CA ALA A 426 -2.61 20.84 -12.62
C ALA A 426 -3.43 20.27 -13.80
N PRO A 427 -4.43 19.40 -13.53
CA PRO A 427 -5.02 18.58 -14.56
C PRO A 427 -5.99 19.41 -15.44
N ALA A 428 -6.43 18.79 -16.55
CA ALA A 428 -7.42 19.38 -17.44
C ALA A 428 -8.77 19.64 -16.72
N PRO A 429 -9.59 20.57 -17.22
CA PRO A 429 -10.94 20.83 -16.68
C PRO A 429 -11.79 19.56 -16.55
N GLY A 430 -12.67 19.53 -15.57
CA GLY A 430 -13.50 18.36 -15.24
C GLY A 430 -12.82 17.38 -14.29
N SER A 431 -11.60 17.68 -13.85
CA SER A 431 -10.88 16.89 -12.85
C SER A 431 -11.38 17.11 -11.43
N GLY A 432 -11.17 16.12 -10.57
CA GLY A 432 -11.57 16.22 -9.17
C GLY A 432 -11.01 15.12 -8.30
N ALA A 433 -11.32 15.22 -7.01
CA ALA A 433 -11.09 14.18 -6.04
C ALA A 433 -12.38 13.83 -5.28
N VAL A 434 -12.45 12.59 -4.83
CA VAL A 434 -13.50 12.07 -3.97
C VAL A 434 -12.85 11.46 -2.74
N VAL A 435 -13.27 11.93 -1.56
CA VAL A 435 -12.84 11.37 -0.28
C VAL A 435 -14.05 10.80 0.44
N VAL A 436 -13.99 9.52 0.81
CA VAL A 436 -15.03 8.84 1.58
C VAL A 436 -14.55 8.66 3.01
N GLN A 437 -15.31 9.18 3.98
CA GLN A 437 -14.98 9.00 5.38
C GLN A 437 -15.16 7.55 5.81
N GLY A 438 -14.23 7.04 6.60
CA GLY A 438 -14.24 5.65 7.06
C GLY A 438 -13.76 4.63 6.02
N ALA A 439 -13.55 5.02 4.77
CA ALA A 439 -12.94 4.13 3.77
C ALA A 439 -11.44 3.99 3.99
N SER A 440 -10.91 2.81 3.69
CA SER A 440 -9.49 2.45 3.77
C SER A 440 -8.86 2.30 2.37
N HIS A 441 -7.58 1.92 2.34
CA HIS A 441 -6.89 1.57 1.10
C HIS A 441 -7.54 0.38 0.37
N PHE A 442 -8.14 -0.52 1.11
CA PHE A 442 -8.71 -1.76 0.61
C PHE A 442 -10.23 -1.72 0.38
N SER A 443 -10.90 -0.64 0.76
CA SER A 443 -12.35 -0.51 0.53
C SER A 443 -12.77 -0.66 -0.95
N PRO A 444 -12.00 -0.21 -1.95
CA PRO A 444 -12.33 -0.44 -3.36
C PRO A 444 -12.14 -1.88 -3.82
N ILE A 445 -11.42 -2.71 -3.06
CA ILE A 445 -11.12 -4.09 -3.40
C ILE A 445 -12.25 -4.99 -2.90
N ARG A 446 -12.78 -5.86 -3.77
CA ARG A 446 -13.70 -6.91 -3.36
C ARG A 446 -12.90 -8.09 -2.82
N VAL A 447 -13.10 -8.42 -1.53
CA VAL A 447 -12.49 -9.58 -0.89
C VAL A 447 -13.50 -10.71 -0.73
N GLU A 448 -13.01 -11.93 -0.56
CA GLU A 448 -13.84 -13.10 -0.38
C GLU A 448 -14.76 -13.01 0.84
N GLY A 449 -15.91 -13.65 0.73
CA GLY A 449 -16.96 -13.61 1.74
C GLY A 449 -17.80 -12.35 1.72
N GLN A 450 -17.40 -11.30 0.97
CA GLN A 450 -18.25 -10.15 0.73
C GLN A 450 -19.28 -10.47 -0.36
N ALA A 451 -20.52 -10.09 -0.14
CA ALA A 451 -21.63 -10.25 -1.10
C ALA A 451 -21.88 -11.71 -1.58
N GLY A 452 -21.61 -12.71 -0.73
CA GLY A 452 -21.90 -14.11 -1.05
C GLY A 452 -20.93 -14.74 -2.05
N GLU A 453 -19.80 -14.14 -2.30
CA GLU A 453 -18.72 -14.76 -3.09
C GLU A 453 -18.10 -15.93 -2.31
N GLY A 454 -17.76 -17.01 -3.02
CA GLY A 454 -17.25 -18.23 -2.39
C GLY A 454 -15.92 -18.03 -1.65
N LYS A 455 -15.63 -18.90 -0.69
CA LYS A 455 -14.33 -18.95 -0.02
C LYS A 455 -13.28 -19.46 -1.01
N GLY A 456 -12.36 -18.61 -1.45
CA GLY A 456 -11.16 -18.98 -2.20
C GLY A 456 -9.89 -18.66 -1.41
N ASN A 457 -8.75 -18.67 -2.06
CA ASN A 457 -7.44 -18.30 -1.48
C ASN A 457 -7.19 -16.79 -1.60
N ASP A 458 -8.00 -15.95 -0.99
CA ASP A 458 -7.69 -14.53 -1.01
C ASP A 458 -6.47 -14.23 -0.12
N LEU A 459 -5.46 -13.64 -0.75
CA LEU A 459 -4.23 -13.19 -0.11
C LEU A 459 -4.48 -12.17 1.00
N PHE A 460 -5.49 -11.37 0.80
CA PHE A 460 -5.94 -10.38 1.75
C PHE A 460 -7.08 -10.97 2.60
N GLN A 461 -6.78 -11.94 3.47
CA GLN A 461 -7.65 -12.23 4.60
C GLN A 461 -7.66 -11.02 5.54
N LEU A 462 -8.05 -9.88 4.97
CA LEU A 462 -8.12 -8.63 5.67
C LEU A 462 -9.33 -8.70 6.59
N GLY A 463 -9.09 -8.62 7.88
CA GLY A 463 -10.15 -8.39 8.84
C GLY A 463 -10.94 -7.12 8.49
N GLU A 464 -12.17 -7.02 8.95
CA GLU A 464 -13.04 -5.84 8.73
C GLU A 464 -12.35 -4.52 9.06
N GLU A 465 -11.44 -4.52 10.03
CA GLU A 465 -10.62 -3.37 10.45
C GLU A 465 -9.75 -2.78 9.34
N LEU A 466 -9.24 -3.62 8.43
CA LEU A 466 -8.39 -3.16 7.32
C LEU A 466 -9.18 -2.78 6.08
N VAL A 467 -10.37 -3.33 5.90
CA VAL A 467 -11.22 -3.04 4.73
C VAL A 467 -11.99 -1.72 4.88
N GLY A 468 -12.07 -1.18 6.10
CA GLY A 468 -12.79 0.06 6.39
C GLY A 468 -14.28 -0.17 6.64
N VAL A 469 -14.99 0.93 6.87
CA VAL A 469 -16.42 0.91 7.21
C VAL A 469 -17.26 0.58 5.96
N GLN A 470 -18.18 -0.35 6.06
CA GLN A 470 -19.19 -0.68 5.04
C GLN A 470 -18.64 -0.75 3.59
N PRO A 471 -17.67 -1.63 3.30
CA PRO A 471 -16.92 -1.62 2.03
C PRO A 471 -17.80 -1.77 0.79
N LEU A 472 -18.91 -2.50 0.86
CA LEU A 472 -19.85 -2.63 -0.26
C LEU A 472 -20.56 -1.31 -0.60
N GLN A 473 -20.93 -0.53 0.41
CA GLN A 473 -21.51 0.80 0.18
C GLN A 473 -20.46 1.78 -0.34
N VAL A 474 -19.23 1.71 0.17
CA VAL A 474 -18.10 2.51 -0.38
C VAL A 474 -17.90 2.19 -1.85
N GLN A 475 -17.87 0.92 -2.24
CA GLN A 475 -17.76 0.50 -3.65
C GLN A 475 -18.93 1.07 -4.49
N ALA A 476 -20.17 1.05 -3.96
CA ALA A 476 -21.32 1.61 -4.63
C ALA A 476 -21.14 3.11 -4.90
N LEU A 477 -20.76 3.87 -3.87
CA LEU A 477 -20.51 5.31 -3.98
C LEU A 477 -19.38 5.63 -4.95
N LEU A 478 -18.26 4.91 -4.85
CA LEU A 478 -17.14 5.08 -5.79
C LEU A 478 -17.56 4.77 -7.23
N GLY A 479 -18.37 3.72 -7.42
CA GLY A 479 -18.92 3.37 -8.72
C GLY A 479 -19.81 4.49 -9.30
N GLU A 480 -20.67 5.09 -8.48
CA GLU A 480 -21.48 6.25 -8.87
C GLU A 480 -20.62 7.43 -9.32
N GLU A 481 -19.62 7.81 -8.53
CA GLU A 481 -18.74 8.94 -8.83
C GLU A 481 -17.88 8.68 -10.08
N ILE A 482 -17.38 7.45 -10.27
CA ILE A 482 -16.65 7.08 -11.49
C ILE A 482 -17.55 7.14 -12.72
N VAL A 483 -18.78 6.60 -12.64
CA VAL A 483 -19.76 6.68 -13.74
C VAL A 483 -20.14 8.14 -14.05
N ALA A 484 -20.36 8.96 -13.02
CA ALA A 484 -20.66 10.38 -13.19
C ALA A 484 -19.51 11.13 -13.87
N PHE A 485 -18.26 10.89 -13.44
CA PHE A 485 -17.07 11.45 -14.05
C PHE A 485 -16.94 11.05 -15.53
N LEU A 486 -17.03 9.75 -15.83
CA LEU A 486 -16.92 9.23 -17.20
C LEU A 486 -18.03 9.75 -18.13
N THR A 487 -19.22 9.97 -17.58
CA THR A 487 -20.32 10.56 -18.35
C THR A 487 -20.07 12.05 -18.59
N GLY A 488 -19.56 12.76 -17.59
CA GLY A 488 -19.27 14.19 -17.66
C GLY A 488 -18.18 14.57 -18.65
N ILE A 489 -17.12 13.77 -18.78
CA ILE A 489 -16.02 14.04 -19.73
C ILE A 489 -16.45 13.89 -21.21
N ASN A 490 -17.54 13.20 -21.49
CA ASN A 490 -18.11 13.07 -22.82
C ASN A 490 -19.14 14.17 -23.14
N ALA A 491 -19.55 14.96 -22.15
CA ALA A 491 -20.50 16.06 -22.34
C ALA A 491 -19.78 17.31 -22.86
N THR A 492 -20.35 17.94 -23.89
CA THR A 492 -19.79 19.15 -24.51
C THR A 492 -19.90 20.40 -23.65
N SER A 493 -20.64 20.34 -22.55
CA SER A 493 -20.77 21.41 -21.54
C SER A 493 -20.96 20.80 -20.17
N SER A 494 -19.93 20.80 -19.35
CA SER A 494 -20.11 20.57 -17.92
C SER A 494 -20.60 21.88 -17.29
N PRO A 495 -21.78 21.91 -16.64
CA PRO A 495 -22.14 23.05 -15.81
C PRO A 495 -21.06 23.18 -14.70
N ALA A 496 -20.64 24.41 -14.46
CA ALA A 496 -19.79 24.73 -13.32
C ALA A 496 -20.55 24.37 -12.04
N GLY A 497 -20.28 23.21 -11.49
CA GLY A 497 -20.82 22.80 -10.19
C GLY A 497 -20.04 23.46 -9.06
N PRO A 498 -20.51 23.35 -7.81
CA PRO A 498 -19.74 23.83 -6.66
C PRO A 498 -18.40 23.10 -6.55
N SER A 499 -17.35 23.88 -6.20
CA SER A 499 -15.96 23.37 -6.07
C SER A 499 -15.82 22.30 -4.99
N LEU A 500 -16.80 22.24 -4.07
CA LEU A 500 -16.80 21.33 -2.94
C LEU A 500 -18.23 20.88 -2.66
N VAL A 501 -18.46 19.57 -2.63
CA VAL A 501 -19.77 18.94 -2.41
C VAL A 501 -19.62 17.91 -1.31
N HIS A 502 -20.47 17.99 -0.28
CA HIS A 502 -20.60 16.99 0.77
C HIS A 502 -21.93 16.25 0.59
N ARG A 503 -21.87 14.95 0.42
CA ARG A 503 -23.03 14.05 0.35
C ARG A 503 -23.00 13.09 1.52
N GLN A 504 -24.16 12.86 2.11
CA GLN A 504 -24.36 11.80 3.09
C GLN A 504 -25.26 10.72 2.46
N VAL A 505 -24.83 9.47 2.56
CA VAL A 505 -25.57 8.29 2.08
C VAL A 505 -25.55 7.23 3.19
N GLY A 506 -26.67 7.07 3.90
CA GLY A 506 -26.70 6.32 5.14
C GLY A 506 -25.78 6.92 6.19
N GLU A 507 -24.84 6.14 6.68
CA GLU A 507 -23.82 6.59 7.64
C GLU A 507 -22.53 7.06 6.97
N LEU A 508 -22.41 6.92 5.65
CA LEU A 508 -21.20 7.31 4.93
C LEU A 508 -21.27 8.78 4.49
N HIS A 509 -20.15 9.48 4.67
CA HIS A 509 -19.94 10.83 4.20
C HIS A 509 -18.96 10.82 3.03
N LEU A 510 -19.35 11.41 1.92
CA LEU A 510 -18.58 11.54 0.69
C LEU A 510 -18.36 13.01 0.38
N HIS A 511 -17.12 13.38 0.13
CA HIS A 511 -16.72 14.73 -0.25
C HIS A 511 -16.12 14.70 -1.66
N ARG A 512 -16.77 15.40 -2.60
CA ARG A 512 -16.27 15.61 -3.95
C ARG A 512 -15.78 17.03 -4.09
N MET A 513 -14.61 17.21 -4.70
CA MET A 513 -14.01 18.53 -4.89
C MET A 513 -13.27 18.61 -6.23
N ASP A 514 -13.28 19.80 -6.80
CA ASP A 514 -12.41 20.16 -7.91
C ASP A 514 -11.01 20.61 -7.41
N PRO A 515 -10.06 20.96 -8.29
CA PRO A 515 -8.73 21.43 -7.87
C PRO A 515 -8.78 22.67 -6.97
N ALA A 516 -9.75 23.57 -7.15
CA ALA A 516 -9.89 24.76 -6.32
C ALA A 516 -10.40 24.42 -4.92
N GLY A 517 -11.40 23.54 -4.82
CA GLY A 517 -11.89 23.00 -3.54
C GLY A 517 -10.80 22.24 -2.78
N ALA A 518 -10.01 21.41 -3.47
CA ALA A 518 -8.87 20.73 -2.87
C ALA A 518 -7.81 21.73 -2.37
N ALA A 519 -7.48 22.76 -3.15
CA ALA A 519 -6.53 23.79 -2.74
C ALA A 519 -7.00 24.58 -1.51
N SER A 520 -8.29 24.86 -1.39
CA SER A 520 -8.87 25.55 -0.23
C SER A 520 -8.74 24.72 1.05
N LEU A 521 -8.97 23.40 0.97
CA LEU A 521 -8.76 22.48 2.10
C LEU A 521 -7.29 22.36 2.50
N LEU A 522 -6.36 22.48 1.56
CA LEU A 522 -4.94 22.39 1.82
C LEU A 522 -4.34 23.68 2.39
N SER A 523 -4.93 24.86 2.15
CA SER A 523 -4.45 26.15 2.64
C SER A 523 -4.71 26.37 4.14
N GLY A 524 -5.62 25.63 4.74
CA GLY A 524 -5.94 25.64 6.17
C GLY A 524 -5.14 24.61 7.00
N SER A 525 -4.17 23.93 6.39
CA SER A 525 -3.35 22.89 7.05
C SER A 525 -2.00 23.42 7.52
#